data_7198b482b73397f4b64224e918010b6a
#
_entry.id   7198b482b73397f4b64224e918010b6a
#
_cell.length_a   1.000
_cell.length_b   1.000
_cell.length_c   1.000
_cell.angle_alpha   90.00
_cell.angle_beta   90.00
_cell.angle_gamma   90.00
#
_symmetry.space_group_name_H-M   'P 1'
#
loop_
_entity.id
_entity.type
_entity.pdbx_description
1 polymer ?
#
loop_
_entity_poly.entity_id
_entity_poly.type
_entity_poly.pdbx_seq_one_letter_code
_entity_poly.pdbx_strand_id
1 'polypeptide(L)'
;MYYSKYNYIPIILAIYQEYLNLVLFEDKQMLPHTNKQDEFVLENIKKGTTTCALTCKDGVALAADTRASAGFFIADRHVMKIQKIDHHLGMTIAGGVADAQNLVDLLRYNANIYRLSNKQPIPIKSAARLCSNVLFNQRYYPYYVQLILAGYDSKEGAQIYNIDLFGSMTSEKFISTGSGSPVAYGYLEQEYKDDMSVNEAYKIAIQAIAAAIRRNAGTGDNINAVIIDKDGYRELSKEMKEAVGAIY
;
A
#
# COMPACT_ATOMS: atom_id res chain seq x y z
N MET A 1 -25.80 -50.68 31.88
CA MET A 1 -25.93 -49.32 32.37
C MET A 1 -25.11 -48.45 31.42
N TYR A 2 -25.69 -48.02 30.29
CA TYR A 2 -25.05 -47.22 29.28
C TYR A 2 -25.46 -45.76 29.47
N TYR A 3 -24.53 -44.91 29.88
CA TYR A 3 -24.73 -43.46 29.94
C TYR A 3 -24.71 -42.87 28.52
N SER A 4 -25.83 -42.26 28.15
CA SER A 4 -26.03 -41.51 26.91
C SER A 4 -25.10 -40.30 26.86
N LYS A 5 -24.18 -40.29 25.91
CA LYS A 5 -23.11 -39.29 25.75
C LYS A 5 -23.43 -38.13 24.78
N TYR A 6 -24.72 -37.89 24.45
CA TYR A 6 -25.06 -37.04 23.30
C TYR A 6 -26.12 -35.95 23.52
N ASN A 7 -26.28 -35.41 24.73
CA ASN A 7 -27.29 -34.38 24.98
C ASN A 7 -26.76 -32.93 25.07
N TYR A 8 -25.48 -32.68 24.74
CA TYR A 8 -24.92 -31.30 24.80
C TYR A 8 -24.85 -30.58 23.45
N ILE A 9 -24.94 -31.29 22.33
CA ILE A 9 -24.85 -30.70 20.98
C ILE A 9 -25.97 -29.71 20.70
N PRO A 10 -27.25 -29.93 21.05
CA PRO A 10 -28.32 -28.98 20.84
C PRO A 10 -28.15 -27.68 21.67
N ILE A 11 -27.63 -27.80 22.89
CA ILE A 11 -27.41 -26.68 23.81
C ILE A 11 -26.24 -25.83 23.29
N ILE A 12 -25.17 -26.45 22.83
CA ILE A 12 -24.01 -25.75 22.24
C ILE A 12 -24.42 -25.03 20.94
N LEU A 13 -25.21 -25.66 20.09
CA LEU A 13 -25.76 -25.06 18.87
C LEU A 13 -26.71 -23.90 19.18
N ALA A 14 -27.56 -24.00 20.20
CA ALA A 14 -28.45 -22.93 20.63
C ALA A 14 -27.67 -21.74 21.17
N ILE A 15 -26.65 -21.95 22.00
CA ILE A 15 -25.77 -20.91 22.53
C ILE A 15 -24.99 -20.26 21.40
N TYR A 16 -24.50 -21.04 20.42
CA TYR A 16 -23.79 -20.51 19.26
C TYR A 16 -24.70 -19.70 18.35
N GLN A 17 -25.96 -20.12 18.20
CA GLN A 17 -26.97 -19.38 17.42
C GLN A 17 -27.39 -18.07 18.12
N GLU A 18 -27.54 -18.09 19.45
CA GLU A 18 -27.79 -16.87 20.24
C GLU A 18 -26.58 -15.93 20.20
N TYR A 19 -25.36 -16.45 20.32
CA TYR A 19 -24.13 -15.65 20.18
C TYR A 19 -24.01 -15.04 18.79
N LEU A 20 -24.27 -15.80 17.71
CA LEU A 20 -24.33 -15.30 16.35
C LEU A 20 -25.40 -14.22 16.15
N ASN A 21 -26.58 -14.41 16.73
CA ASN A 21 -27.65 -13.43 16.67
C ASN A 21 -27.30 -12.16 17.46
N LEU A 22 -26.64 -12.29 18.61
CA LEU A 22 -26.17 -11.13 19.40
C LEU A 22 -25.12 -10.35 18.65
N VAL A 23 -24.10 -11.03 18.08
CA VAL A 23 -23.04 -10.42 17.28
C VAL A 23 -23.60 -9.76 16.02
N LEU A 24 -24.53 -10.43 15.32
CA LEU A 24 -25.19 -9.86 14.13
C LEU A 24 -26.18 -8.73 14.46
N PHE A 25 -26.74 -8.72 15.68
CA PHE A 25 -27.65 -7.66 16.14
C PHE A 25 -26.87 -6.44 16.62
N GLU A 26 -25.73 -6.63 17.30
CA GLU A 26 -24.81 -5.54 17.66
C GLU A 26 -24.17 -4.93 16.41
N ASP A 27 -23.78 -5.75 15.41
CA ASP A 27 -23.26 -5.24 14.13
C ASP A 27 -24.29 -4.39 13.36
N LYS A 28 -25.60 -4.70 13.45
CA LYS A 28 -26.64 -3.86 12.83
C LYS A 28 -26.89 -2.54 13.57
N GLN A 29 -26.57 -2.45 14.86
CA GLN A 29 -26.67 -1.21 15.61
C GLN A 29 -25.34 -0.42 15.63
N MET A 30 -24.21 -1.08 15.37
CA MET A 30 -22.89 -0.45 15.29
C MET A 30 -22.47 -0.01 13.90
N LEU A 31 -23.22 -0.34 12.84
CA LEU A 31 -23.06 0.37 11.58
C LEU A 31 -23.53 1.80 11.83
N PRO A 32 -22.64 2.80 11.90
CA PRO A 32 -23.11 4.17 11.93
C PRO A 32 -24.05 4.30 10.74
N HIS A 33 -25.27 4.79 10.98
CA HIS A 33 -26.11 5.24 9.88
C HIS A 33 -25.24 6.23 9.11
N THR A 34 -24.67 5.79 8.00
CA THR A 34 -23.94 6.69 7.10
C THR A 34 -24.98 7.72 6.69
N ASN A 35 -24.90 8.85 7.37
CA ASN A 35 -25.72 9.99 7.04
C ASN A 35 -25.34 10.36 5.61
N LYS A 36 -26.29 10.78 4.78
CA LYS A 36 -26.02 11.28 3.42
C LYS A 36 -24.85 12.30 3.40
N GLN A 37 -24.60 12.96 4.54
CA GLN A 37 -23.45 13.83 4.75
C GLN A 37 -22.13 13.06 4.80
N ASP A 38 -22.08 11.88 5.42
CA ASP A 38 -20.86 11.06 5.50
C ASP A 38 -20.54 10.43 4.14
N GLU A 39 -21.55 9.98 3.38
CA GLU A 39 -21.40 9.54 1.99
C GLU A 39 -20.92 10.68 1.09
N PHE A 40 -21.51 11.89 1.26
CA PHE A 40 -21.08 13.07 0.53
C PHE A 40 -19.65 13.47 0.87
N VAL A 41 -19.23 13.39 2.14
CA VAL A 41 -17.85 13.65 2.57
C VAL A 41 -16.90 12.61 1.99
N LEU A 42 -17.24 11.32 2.04
CA LEU A 42 -16.41 10.23 1.49
C LEU A 42 -16.31 10.32 -0.05
N GLU A 43 -17.38 10.65 -0.75
CA GLU A 43 -17.36 10.86 -2.21
C GLU A 43 -16.53 12.08 -2.63
N ASN A 44 -16.52 13.14 -1.82
CA ASN A 44 -15.80 14.37 -2.12
C ASN A 44 -14.33 14.38 -1.63
N ILE A 45 -13.92 13.45 -0.76
CA ILE A 45 -12.51 13.17 -0.44
C ILE A 45 -11.88 12.28 -1.55
N LYS A 46 -12.22 12.47 -2.80
CA LYS A 46 -11.50 11.82 -3.90
C LYS A 46 -10.10 12.42 -3.98
N LYS A 47 -9.17 11.80 -3.27
CA LYS A 47 -7.74 12.10 -3.36
C LYS A 47 -7.19 11.38 -4.58
N GLY A 48 -6.75 12.15 -5.58
CA GLY A 48 -6.05 11.60 -6.73
C GLY A 48 -4.62 11.24 -6.36
N THR A 49 -4.16 10.11 -6.87
CA THR A 49 -2.81 9.60 -6.67
C THR A 49 -2.54 8.53 -7.71
N THR A 50 -1.29 8.41 -8.12
CA THR A 50 -0.79 7.20 -8.77
C THR A 50 0.57 6.84 -8.20
N THR A 51 0.71 5.61 -7.73
CA THR A 51 1.98 5.06 -7.34
C THR A 51 2.23 3.73 -8.06
N CYS A 52 3.48 3.36 -8.26
CA CYS A 52 3.84 2.03 -8.73
C CYS A 52 5.14 1.54 -8.11
N ALA A 53 5.30 0.22 -8.12
CA ALA A 53 6.53 -0.46 -7.77
C ALA A 53 6.75 -1.65 -8.72
N LEU A 54 8.02 -1.91 -9.05
CA LEU A 54 8.46 -3.01 -9.90
C LEU A 54 9.60 -3.76 -9.25
N THR A 55 9.58 -5.10 -9.32
CA THR A 55 10.74 -5.92 -9.01
C THR A 55 11.67 -6.01 -10.21
N CYS A 56 12.97 -6.11 -9.97
CA CYS A 56 13.97 -6.38 -10.98
C CYS A 56 15.05 -7.32 -10.40
N LYS A 57 15.98 -7.80 -11.22
CA LYS A 57 16.97 -8.81 -10.80
C LYS A 57 17.88 -8.34 -9.65
N ASP A 58 18.11 -7.04 -9.51
CA ASP A 58 19.07 -6.44 -8.59
C ASP A 58 18.44 -5.45 -7.59
N GLY A 59 17.09 -5.33 -7.56
CA GLY A 59 16.41 -4.44 -6.64
C GLY A 59 14.93 -4.21 -6.95
N VAL A 60 14.39 -3.13 -6.40
CA VAL A 60 13.04 -2.63 -6.70
C VAL A 60 13.09 -1.17 -7.11
N ALA A 61 12.20 -0.78 -8.01
CA ALA A 61 11.98 0.61 -8.38
C ALA A 61 10.57 1.03 -7.98
N LEU A 62 10.46 2.22 -7.36
CA LEU A 62 9.19 2.83 -6.97
C LEU A 62 9.07 4.20 -7.64
N ALA A 63 7.87 4.55 -8.07
CA ALA A 63 7.56 5.89 -8.53
C ALA A 63 6.17 6.33 -8.07
N ALA A 64 5.98 7.64 -7.89
CA ALA A 64 4.72 8.24 -7.50
C ALA A 64 4.64 9.69 -8.03
N ASP A 65 3.43 10.15 -8.33
CA ASP A 65 3.16 11.57 -8.55
C ASP A 65 3.16 12.34 -7.22
N THR A 66 3.21 13.67 -7.29
CA THR A 66 3.31 14.53 -6.09
C THR A 66 2.05 15.34 -5.80
N ARG A 67 0.99 15.24 -6.61
CA ARG A 67 -0.25 15.99 -6.43
C ARG A 67 -1.12 15.41 -5.32
N ALA A 68 -1.56 16.25 -4.39
CA ALA A 68 -2.70 15.96 -3.53
C ALA A 68 -3.91 16.76 -4.00
N SER A 69 -5.04 16.09 -4.25
CA SER A 69 -6.30 16.74 -4.65
C SER A 69 -7.37 16.51 -3.59
N ALA A 70 -8.24 17.50 -3.42
CA ALA A 70 -9.46 17.45 -2.60
C ALA A 70 -10.64 17.76 -3.54
N GLY A 71 -11.35 16.76 -4.01
CA GLY A 71 -12.33 16.90 -5.07
C GLY A 71 -11.69 17.45 -6.35
N PHE A 72 -12.15 18.63 -6.79
CA PHE A 72 -11.63 19.32 -7.98
C PHE A 72 -10.46 20.28 -7.67
N PHE A 73 -10.09 20.44 -6.40
CA PHE A 73 -9.05 21.38 -5.97
C PHE A 73 -7.71 20.67 -5.77
N ILE A 74 -6.61 21.30 -6.22
CA ILE A 74 -5.25 20.84 -5.93
C ILE A 74 -4.86 21.43 -4.58
N ALA A 75 -4.83 20.56 -3.56
CA ALA A 75 -4.52 20.96 -2.19
C ALA A 75 -3.01 21.13 -1.94
N ASP A 76 -2.19 20.28 -2.57
CA ASP A 76 -0.72 20.33 -2.49
C ASP A 76 -0.11 19.74 -3.76
N ARG A 77 1.03 20.30 -4.21
CA ARG A 77 1.76 19.87 -5.41
C ARG A 77 3.06 19.11 -5.10
N HIS A 78 3.43 19.01 -3.82
CA HIS A 78 4.74 18.50 -3.39
C HIS A 78 4.66 17.41 -2.33
N VAL A 79 3.57 16.62 -2.33
CA VAL A 79 3.38 15.54 -1.36
C VAL A 79 4.35 14.40 -1.64
N MET A 80 5.05 13.97 -0.60
CA MET A 80 5.93 12.81 -0.64
C MET A 80 5.12 11.53 -0.41
N LYS A 81 4.80 10.83 -1.49
CA LYS A 81 4.00 9.59 -1.48
C LYS A 81 4.84 8.33 -1.38
N ILE A 82 6.16 8.43 -1.46
CA ILE A 82 7.10 7.34 -1.21
C ILE A 82 7.80 7.63 0.11
N GLN A 83 7.66 6.72 1.07
CA GLN A 83 8.20 6.87 2.42
C GLN A 83 9.27 5.82 2.67
N LYS A 84 10.42 6.26 3.16
CA LYS A 84 11.46 5.37 3.64
C LYS A 84 11.03 4.77 4.98
N ILE A 85 10.98 3.44 5.07
CA ILE A 85 10.71 2.72 6.33
C ILE A 85 12.02 2.33 6.99
N ASP A 86 12.92 1.67 6.26
CA ASP A 86 14.28 1.35 6.69
C ASP A 86 15.23 1.49 5.48
N HIS A 87 16.53 1.23 5.66
CA HIS A 87 17.52 1.35 4.58
C HIS A 87 17.25 0.40 3.40
N HIS A 88 16.60 -0.75 3.63
CA HIS A 88 16.27 -1.76 2.63
C HIS A 88 14.79 -1.81 2.27
N LEU A 89 13.98 -0.90 2.83
CA LEU A 89 12.52 -0.99 2.79
C LEU A 89 11.88 0.39 2.60
N GLY A 90 10.98 0.48 1.62
CA GLY A 90 10.16 1.65 1.34
C GLY A 90 8.69 1.31 1.23
N MET A 91 7.83 2.33 1.32
CA MET A 91 6.39 2.19 1.19
C MET A 91 5.81 3.31 0.34
N THR A 92 4.94 3.00 -0.62
CA THR A 92 4.13 4.00 -1.31
C THR A 92 2.76 4.14 -0.66
N ILE A 93 2.19 5.34 -0.77
CA ILE A 93 0.93 5.71 -0.13
C ILE A 93 -0.05 6.21 -1.17
N ALA A 94 -1.25 5.63 -1.21
CA ALA A 94 -2.42 6.20 -1.86
C ALA A 94 -3.58 6.25 -0.85
N GLY A 95 -4.33 7.35 -0.78
CA GLY A 95 -5.48 7.53 0.12
C GLY A 95 -5.27 8.57 1.21
N GLY A 96 -5.74 8.29 2.45
CA GLY A 96 -5.70 9.19 3.59
C GLY A 96 -4.31 9.48 4.11
N VAL A 97 -3.87 10.73 4.08
CA VAL A 97 -2.50 11.11 4.50
C VAL A 97 -2.26 10.81 5.97
N ALA A 98 -3.21 11.16 6.85
CA ALA A 98 -3.06 10.94 8.29
C ALA A 98 -2.99 9.46 8.66
N ASP A 99 -3.86 8.63 8.06
CA ASP A 99 -3.85 7.18 8.25
C ASP A 99 -2.53 6.56 7.82
N ALA A 100 -2.04 7.00 6.65
CA ALA A 100 -0.77 6.53 6.11
C ALA A 100 0.44 6.94 6.96
N GLN A 101 0.46 8.18 7.50
CA GLN A 101 1.51 8.63 8.41
C GLN A 101 1.60 7.76 9.66
N ASN A 102 0.46 7.43 10.29
CA ASN A 102 0.42 6.53 11.42
C ASN A 102 1.02 5.14 11.10
N LEU A 103 0.69 4.59 9.93
CA LEU A 103 1.23 3.29 9.49
C LEU A 103 2.74 3.36 9.19
N VAL A 104 3.21 4.45 8.58
CA VAL A 104 4.64 4.69 8.33
C VAL A 104 5.42 4.71 9.66
N ASP A 105 4.94 5.47 10.63
CA ASP A 105 5.63 5.60 11.92
C ASP A 105 5.59 4.29 12.71
N LEU A 106 4.48 3.57 12.68
CA LEU A 106 4.37 2.25 13.27
C LEU A 106 5.38 1.26 12.64
N LEU A 107 5.48 1.23 11.30
CA LEU A 107 6.42 0.35 10.61
C LEU A 107 7.88 0.73 10.90
N ARG A 108 8.21 2.01 10.88
CA ARG A 108 9.56 2.52 11.23
C ARG A 108 9.96 2.11 12.65
N TYR A 109 9.05 2.29 13.61
CA TYR A 109 9.26 1.91 14.99
C TYR A 109 9.53 0.41 15.13
N ASN A 110 8.66 -0.43 14.55
CA ASN A 110 8.82 -1.89 14.62
C ASN A 110 10.07 -2.40 13.89
N ALA A 111 10.41 -1.82 12.73
CA ALA A 111 11.63 -2.15 12.00
C ALA A 111 12.87 -1.84 12.84
N ASN A 112 12.90 -0.71 13.54
CA ASN A 112 13.99 -0.33 14.45
C ASN A 112 14.10 -1.28 15.65
N ILE A 113 12.97 -1.61 16.31
CA ILE A 113 12.95 -2.57 17.43
C ILE A 113 13.46 -3.93 16.95
N TYR A 114 12.97 -4.42 15.82
CA TYR A 114 13.39 -5.70 15.26
C TYR A 114 14.90 -5.73 15.03
N ARG A 115 15.45 -4.67 14.41
CA ARG A 115 16.88 -4.54 14.13
C ARG A 115 17.74 -4.52 15.42
N LEU A 116 17.28 -3.79 16.44
CA LEU A 116 17.99 -3.74 17.73
C LEU A 116 17.98 -5.10 18.45
N SER A 117 16.85 -5.79 18.42
CA SER A 117 16.69 -7.07 19.11
C SER A 117 17.37 -8.23 18.38
N ASN A 118 17.28 -8.27 17.05
CA ASN A 118 17.73 -9.41 16.24
C ASN A 118 19.08 -9.18 15.54
N LYS A 119 19.65 -7.96 15.64
CA LYS A 119 20.90 -7.55 14.98
C LYS A 119 20.88 -7.72 13.44
N GLN A 120 19.69 -7.73 12.86
CA GLN A 120 19.46 -7.83 11.41
C GLN A 120 18.21 -7.04 11.03
N PRO A 121 18.08 -6.56 9.78
CA PRO A 121 16.90 -5.85 9.32
C PRO A 121 15.66 -6.74 9.37
N ILE A 122 14.47 -6.13 9.50
CA ILE A 122 13.19 -6.85 9.46
C ILE A 122 12.99 -7.42 8.04
N PRO A 123 12.61 -8.71 7.88
CA PRO A 123 12.28 -9.25 6.56
C PRO A 123 11.12 -8.46 5.94
N ILE A 124 11.19 -8.20 4.62
CA ILE A 124 10.19 -7.39 3.89
C ILE A 124 8.80 -7.98 4.06
N LYS A 125 8.67 -9.30 3.89
CA LYS A 125 7.41 -10.04 4.10
C LYS A 125 6.86 -9.89 5.52
N SER A 126 7.73 -9.85 6.54
CA SER A 126 7.31 -9.68 7.93
C SER A 126 6.79 -8.27 8.19
N ALA A 127 7.43 -7.24 7.63
CA ALA A 127 6.95 -5.87 7.70
C ALA A 127 5.59 -5.71 6.96
N ALA A 128 5.44 -6.32 5.78
CA ALA A 128 4.19 -6.34 5.04
C ALA A 128 3.07 -7.04 5.82
N ARG A 129 3.36 -8.18 6.47
CA ARG A 129 2.40 -8.90 7.30
C ARG A 129 2.01 -8.11 8.55
N LEU A 130 2.95 -7.42 9.18
CA LEU A 130 2.65 -6.52 10.30
C LEU A 130 1.65 -5.44 9.89
N CYS A 131 1.89 -4.76 8.76
CA CYS A 131 0.99 -3.75 8.22
C CYS A 131 -0.40 -4.35 7.89
N SER A 132 -0.43 -5.49 7.21
CA SER A 132 -1.65 -6.25 6.90
C SER A 132 -2.47 -6.56 8.17
N ASN A 133 -1.83 -7.03 9.23
CA ASN A 133 -2.52 -7.35 10.49
C ASN A 133 -3.11 -6.11 11.17
N VAL A 134 -2.40 -4.97 11.12
CA VAL A 134 -2.91 -3.70 11.69
C VAL A 134 -4.16 -3.27 10.93
N LEU A 135 -4.13 -3.29 9.59
CA LEU A 135 -5.29 -2.94 8.76
C LEU A 135 -6.46 -3.90 8.98
N PHE A 136 -6.19 -5.20 9.05
CA PHE A 136 -7.24 -6.20 9.34
C PHE A 136 -7.90 -5.99 10.70
N ASN A 137 -7.15 -5.62 11.73
CA ASN A 137 -7.71 -5.33 13.04
C ASN A 137 -8.61 -4.09 13.04
N GLN A 138 -8.37 -3.16 12.11
CA GLN A 138 -9.16 -1.94 11.93
C GLN A 138 -10.25 -2.08 10.85
N ARG A 139 -10.57 -3.28 10.36
CA ARG A 139 -11.47 -3.51 9.21
C ARG A 139 -12.91 -3.01 9.38
N TYR A 140 -13.37 -2.79 10.61
CA TYR A 140 -14.69 -2.21 10.91
C TYR A 140 -14.70 -0.68 10.83
N TYR A 141 -13.54 -0.05 11.05
CA TYR A 141 -13.28 1.39 10.86
C TYR A 141 -11.98 1.53 10.08
N PRO A 142 -11.98 1.21 8.78
CA PRO A 142 -10.76 1.00 8.04
C PRO A 142 -10.00 2.31 7.84
N TYR A 143 -8.68 2.23 7.90
CA TYR A 143 -7.81 3.25 7.34
C TYR A 143 -8.01 3.34 5.84
N TYR A 144 -8.25 4.53 5.33
CA TYR A 144 -8.53 4.74 3.90
C TYR A 144 -7.25 4.79 3.08
N VAL A 145 -6.58 3.66 2.94
CA VAL A 145 -5.26 3.54 2.31
C VAL A 145 -5.17 2.38 1.33
N GLN A 146 -4.32 2.55 0.32
CA GLN A 146 -3.78 1.49 -0.52
C GLN A 146 -2.26 1.65 -0.50
N LEU A 147 -1.54 0.62 -0.12
CA LEU A 147 -0.11 0.67 0.16
C LEU A 147 0.64 -0.33 -0.71
N ILE A 148 1.83 0.08 -1.18
CA ILE A 148 2.79 -0.88 -1.73
C ILE A 148 4.02 -0.84 -0.82
N LEU A 149 4.33 -1.96 -0.20
CA LEU A 149 5.57 -2.16 0.53
C LEU A 149 6.59 -2.82 -0.39
N ALA A 150 7.75 -2.22 -0.55
CA ALA A 150 8.77 -2.67 -1.49
C ALA A 150 10.16 -2.61 -0.88
N GLY A 151 10.98 -3.60 -1.17
CA GLY A 151 12.33 -3.62 -0.65
C GLY A 151 13.22 -4.67 -1.32
N TYR A 152 14.48 -4.67 -0.89
CA TYR A 152 15.50 -5.62 -1.33
C TYR A 152 16.16 -6.29 -0.13
N ASP A 153 16.09 -7.61 -0.11
CA ASP A 153 16.72 -8.46 0.90
C ASP A 153 17.84 -9.27 0.27
N SER A 154 19.01 -9.34 0.93
CA SER A 154 20.15 -10.09 0.40
C SER A 154 19.93 -11.61 0.34
N LYS A 155 18.94 -12.14 1.07
CA LYS A 155 18.60 -13.57 1.10
C LYS A 155 17.44 -13.90 0.15
N GLU A 156 16.41 -13.07 0.13
CA GLU A 156 15.17 -13.33 -0.61
C GLU A 156 15.04 -12.47 -1.89
N GLY A 157 15.96 -11.50 -2.10
CA GLY A 157 15.98 -10.62 -3.26
C GLY A 157 14.96 -9.50 -3.21
N ALA A 158 14.53 -9.05 -4.40
CA ALA A 158 13.54 -8.00 -4.60
C ALA A 158 12.14 -8.49 -4.27
N GLN A 159 11.39 -7.76 -3.43
CA GLN A 159 10.02 -8.09 -3.05
C GLN A 159 9.14 -6.86 -3.07
N ILE A 160 7.92 -7.02 -3.55
CA ILE A 160 6.86 -6.01 -3.44
C ILE A 160 5.56 -6.66 -2.97
N TYR A 161 4.84 -5.94 -2.11
CA TYR A 161 3.56 -6.37 -1.56
C TYR A 161 2.54 -5.25 -1.70
N ASN A 162 1.39 -5.57 -2.30
CA ASN A 162 0.20 -4.72 -2.26
C ASN A 162 -0.57 -5.02 -0.97
N ILE A 163 -0.99 -3.98 -0.26
CA ILE A 163 -1.77 -4.12 0.96
C ILE A 163 -2.96 -3.17 0.87
N ASP A 164 -4.16 -3.74 0.88
CA ASP A 164 -5.41 -2.97 0.80
C ASP A 164 -5.93 -2.54 2.18
N LEU A 165 -6.98 -1.75 2.16
CA LEU A 165 -7.59 -1.18 3.37
C LEU A 165 -8.16 -2.24 4.35
N PHE A 166 -8.43 -3.47 3.89
CA PHE A 166 -8.91 -4.58 4.72
C PHE A 166 -7.78 -5.48 5.22
N GLY A 167 -6.53 -5.16 4.86
CA GLY A 167 -5.36 -5.95 5.24
C GLY A 167 -5.10 -7.15 4.32
N SER A 168 -5.74 -7.23 3.14
CA SER A 168 -5.36 -8.22 2.13
C SER A 168 -3.94 -7.92 1.65
N MET A 169 -3.12 -8.95 1.52
CA MET A 169 -1.72 -8.83 1.12
C MET A 169 -1.43 -9.74 -0.07
N THR A 170 -1.11 -9.15 -1.20
CA THR A 170 -0.72 -9.85 -2.43
C THR A 170 0.69 -9.47 -2.85
N SER A 171 1.36 -10.35 -3.59
CA SER A 171 2.69 -10.09 -4.15
C SER A 171 2.66 -10.35 -5.65
N GLU A 172 3.19 -9.41 -6.42
CA GLU A 172 3.26 -9.43 -7.88
C GLU A 172 4.64 -8.97 -8.35
N LYS A 173 4.91 -9.06 -9.65
CA LYS A 173 6.16 -8.54 -10.24
C LYS A 173 6.16 -7.02 -10.35
N PHE A 174 5.01 -6.44 -10.59
CA PHE A 174 4.76 -5.00 -10.54
C PHE A 174 3.37 -4.71 -10.00
N ILE A 175 3.23 -3.58 -9.33
CA ILE A 175 1.99 -3.15 -8.67
C ILE A 175 1.82 -1.66 -8.92
N SER A 176 0.57 -1.23 -9.11
CA SER A 176 0.20 0.19 -9.12
C SER A 176 -1.02 0.44 -8.24
N THR A 177 -1.06 1.57 -7.53
CA THR A 177 -2.18 1.94 -6.67
C THR A 177 -2.63 3.38 -6.91
N GLY A 178 -3.85 3.69 -6.45
CA GLY A 178 -4.46 5.00 -6.61
C GLY A 178 -5.30 5.15 -7.89
N SER A 179 -5.89 6.34 -8.07
CA SER A 179 -6.89 6.60 -9.13
C SER A 179 -6.37 6.48 -10.56
N GLY A 180 -5.07 6.69 -10.79
CA GLY A 180 -4.43 6.56 -12.10
C GLY A 180 -3.82 5.18 -12.34
N SER A 181 -3.92 4.23 -11.39
CA SER A 181 -3.33 2.90 -11.51
C SER A 181 -3.75 2.13 -12.77
N PRO A 182 -4.99 2.22 -13.31
CA PRO A 182 -5.33 1.51 -14.53
C PRO A 182 -4.49 1.95 -15.74
N VAL A 183 -4.15 3.24 -15.81
CA VAL A 183 -3.28 3.77 -16.89
C VAL A 183 -1.85 3.31 -16.70
N ALA A 184 -1.35 3.37 -15.46
CA ALA A 184 -0.01 2.89 -15.13
C ALA A 184 0.14 1.40 -15.40
N TYR A 185 -0.84 0.57 -15.03
CA TYR A 185 -0.84 -0.87 -15.34
C TYR A 185 -0.74 -1.14 -16.84
N GLY A 186 -1.51 -0.42 -17.67
CA GLY A 186 -1.44 -0.60 -19.14
C GLY A 186 -0.04 -0.36 -19.70
N TYR A 187 0.72 0.57 -19.13
CA TYR A 187 2.11 0.81 -19.51
C TYR A 187 3.05 -0.26 -18.94
N LEU A 188 2.86 -0.65 -17.67
CA LEU A 188 3.68 -1.66 -17.00
C LEU A 188 3.57 -3.03 -17.66
N GLU A 189 2.35 -3.47 -18.01
CA GLU A 189 2.10 -4.73 -18.72
C GLU A 189 2.84 -4.82 -20.06
N GLN A 190 2.98 -3.69 -20.76
CA GLN A 190 3.65 -3.64 -22.06
C GLN A 190 5.17 -3.66 -21.93
N GLU A 191 5.73 -2.94 -20.95
CA GLU A 191 7.16 -2.64 -20.88
C GLU A 191 7.93 -3.50 -19.87
N TYR A 192 7.25 -4.16 -18.93
CA TYR A 192 7.90 -4.97 -17.90
C TYR A 192 8.59 -6.20 -18.51
N LYS A 193 9.80 -6.50 -18.03
CA LYS A 193 10.56 -7.70 -18.36
C LYS A 193 11.19 -8.30 -17.10
N ASP A 194 11.15 -9.62 -16.96
CA ASP A 194 11.60 -10.32 -15.73
C ASP A 194 13.07 -10.04 -15.36
N ASP A 195 13.96 -9.97 -16.34
CA ASP A 195 15.42 -9.87 -16.13
C ASP A 195 15.96 -8.43 -16.20
N MET A 196 15.09 -7.43 -16.13
CA MET A 196 15.53 -6.03 -16.20
C MET A 196 16.39 -5.64 -15.00
N SER A 197 17.31 -4.71 -15.22
CA SER A 197 18.09 -4.07 -14.16
C SER A 197 17.27 -2.98 -13.45
N VAL A 198 17.69 -2.58 -12.24
CA VAL A 198 17.07 -1.46 -11.52
C VAL A 198 17.14 -0.17 -12.32
N ASN A 199 18.17 0.00 -13.16
CA ASN A 199 18.33 1.15 -14.05
C ASN A 199 17.33 1.18 -15.22
N GLU A 200 16.81 0.05 -15.64
CA GLU A 200 15.71 -0.06 -16.61
C GLU A 200 14.37 0.08 -15.89
N ALA A 201 14.21 -0.58 -14.77
CA ALA A 201 12.97 -0.60 -13.99
C ALA A 201 12.54 0.82 -13.54
N TYR A 202 13.45 1.67 -13.03
CA TYR A 202 13.05 3.01 -12.61
C TYR A 202 12.58 3.89 -13.78
N LYS A 203 13.13 3.70 -14.99
CA LYS A 203 12.68 4.43 -16.18
C LYS A 203 11.26 4.06 -16.56
N ILE A 204 10.96 2.75 -16.51
CA ILE A 204 9.61 2.23 -16.76
C ILE A 204 8.64 2.74 -15.68
N ALA A 205 9.03 2.72 -14.40
CA ALA A 205 8.22 3.25 -13.30
C ALA A 205 7.86 4.74 -13.52
N ILE A 206 8.85 5.57 -13.85
CA ILE A 206 8.64 7.01 -14.13
C ILE A 206 7.70 7.21 -15.32
N GLN A 207 7.89 6.47 -16.41
CA GLN A 207 7.04 6.58 -17.60
C GLN A 207 5.60 6.10 -17.34
N ALA A 208 5.40 5.08 -16.52
CA ALA A 208 4.07 4.64 -16.10
C ALA A 208 3.32 5.75 -15.32
N ILE A 209 4.00 6.44 -14.39
CA ILE A 209 3.41 7.59 -13.70
C ILE A 209 3.16 8.76 -14.67
N ALA A 210 4.09 9.04 -15.59
CA ALA A 210 3.91 10.06 -16.61
C ALA A 210 2.69 9.77 -17.51
N ALA A 211 2.46 8.52 -17.89
CA ALA A 211 1.27 8.11 -18.62
C ALA A 211 -0.02 8.37 -17.82
N ALA A 212 0.00 8.07 -16.52
CA ALA A 212 -1.13 8.34 -15.62
C ALA A 212 -1.39 9.85 -15.48
N ILE A 213 -0.35 10.69 -15.37
CA ILE A 213 -0.49 12.16 -15.29
C ILE A 213 -1.25 12.70 -16.52
N ARG A 214 -1.02 12.14 -17.70
CA ARG A 214 -1.68 12.58 -18.94
C ARG A 214 -3.17 12.27 -19.01
N ARG A 215 -3.67 11.32 -18.22
CA ARG A 215 -5.04 10.79 -18.35
C ARG A 215 -5.86 10.87 -17.07
N ASN A 216 -5.25 10.95 -15.89
CA ASN A 216 -5.93 10.99 -14.62
C ASN A 216 -5.86 12.40 -14.01
N ALA A 217 -6.99 13.06 -13.85
CA ALA A 217 -7.06 14.43 -13.32
C ALA A 217 -6.52 14.56 -11.88
N GLY A 218 -6.62 13.49 -11.09
CA GLY A 218 -6.13 13.47 -9.71
C GLY A 218 -4.62 13.20 -9.58
N THR A 219 -3.95 12.85 -10.68
CA THR A 219 -2.51 12.55 -10.72
C THR A 219 -1.79 13.69 -11.41
N GLY A 220 -0.69 14.19 -10.86
CA GLY A 220 -0.03 15.31 -11.51
C GLY A 220 1.18 15.91 -10.80
N ASP A 221 1.58 17.06 -11.32
CA ASP A 221 2.71 17.90 -10.92
C ASP A 221 4.05 17.19 -11.17
N ASN A 222 4.79 16.74 -10.16
CA ASN A 222 6.08 16.11 -10.32
C ASN A 222 6.04 14.59 -10.11
N ILE A 223 7.14 13.92 -10.40
CA ILE A 223 7.33 12.50 -10.16
C ILE A 223 8.46 12.31 -9.17
N ASN A 224 8.19 11.64 -8.06
CA ASN A 224 9.19 11.10 -7.16
C ASN A 224 9.49 9.65 -7.55
N ALA A 225 10.77 9.29 -7.56
CA ALA A 225 11.19 7.94 -7.85
C ALA A 225 12.33 7.53 -6.92
N VAL A 226 12.31 6.26 -6.55
CA VAL A 226 13.22 5.64 -5.58
C VAL A 226 13.65 4.29 -6.11
N ILE A 227 14.89 3.94 -5.88
CA ILE A 227 15.41 2.59 -6.05
C ILE A 227 15.85 2.03 -4.71
N ILE A 228 15.66 0.72 -4.51
CA ILE A 228 16.15 0.00 -3.34
C ILE A 228 16.83 -1.27 -3.83
N ASP A 229 18.12 -1.35 -3.60
CA ASP A 229 18.97 -2.45 -4.02
C ASP A 229 19.94 -2.83 -2.89
N LYS A 230 21.02 -3.54 -3.20
CA LYS A 230 22.07 -3.92 -2.25
C LYS A 230 22.71 -2.72 -1.52
N ASP A 231 22.70 -1.54 -2.13
CA ASP A 231 23.25 -0.30 -1.56
C ASP A 231 22.19 0.49 -0.76
N GLY A 232 20.96 -0.04 -0.68
CA GLY A 232 19.86 0.47 0.12
C GLY A 232 18.94 1.44 -0.62
N TYR A 233 18.14 2.16 0.17
CA TYR A 233 17.14 3.10 -0.30
C TYR A 233 17.78 4.40 -0.81
N ARG A 234 17.53 4.74 -2.08
CA ARG A 234 18.05 5.95 -2.73
C ARG A 234 16.96 6.65 -3.54
N GLU A 235 16.77 7.93 -3.26
CA GLU A 235 15.93 8.80 -4.10
C GLU A 235 16.68 9.19 -5.37
N LEU A 236 15.98 9.17 -6.51
CA LEU A 236 16.56 9.58 -7.77
C LEU A 236 16.67 11.10 -7.86
N SER A 237 17.82 11.57 -8.32
CA SER A 237 18.07 12.99 -8.51
C SER A 237 17.17 13.57 -9.62
N LYS A 238 17.07 14.90 -9.65
CA LYS A 238 16.30 15.61 -10.68
C LYS A 238 16.85 15.30 -12.08
N GLU A 239 18.17 15.29 -12.24
CA GLU A 239 18.87 15.03 -13.49
C GLU A 239 18.56 13.61 -14.01
N MET A 240 18.54 12.59 -13.13
CA MET A 240 18.18 11.22 -13.50
C MET A 240 16.74 11.11 -13.97
N LYS A 241 15.82 11.86 -13.36
CA LYS A 241 14.41 11.90 -13.76
C LYS A 241 14.21 12.64 -15.07
N GLU A 242 14.91 13.75 -15.29
CA GLU A 242 14.89 14.53 -16.54
C GLU A 242 15.44 13.72 -17.72
N ALA A 243 16.49 12.93 -17.49
CA ALA A 243 17.07 12.05 -18.51
C ALA A 243 16.08 10.99 -19.05
N VAL A 244 15.01 10.69 -18.32
CA VAL A 244 13.93 9.78 -18.76
C VAL A 244 12.94 10.47 -19.72
N GLY A 245 12.98 11.81 -19.83
CA GLY A 245 12.09 12.58 -20.71
C GLY A 245 10.61 12.60 -20.26
N ALA A 246 10.36 12.33 -18.98
CA ALA A 246 9.01 12.24 -18.42
C ALA A 246 8.55 13.52 -17.69
N ILE A 247 9.37 14.56 -17.68
CA ILE A 247 9.09 15.80 -16.94
C ILE A 247 8.35 16.79 -17.84
N TYR A 248 7.31 17.39 -17.30
CA TYR A 248 6.47 18.45 -17.89
C TYR A 248 6.85 19.79 -17.27
#